data_d7fd0c4281d27235524c6c75426b2ea1
#
_entry.id   d7fd0c4281d27235524c6c75426b2ea1
#
_cell.length_a   1.000
_cell.length_b   1.000
_cell.length_c   1.000
_cell.angle_alpha   90.00
_cell.angle_beta   90.00
_cell.angle_gamma   90.00
#
_symmetry.space_group_name_H-M   'P 1'
#
loop_
_entity.id
_entity.type
_entity.pdbx_description
1 polymer ?
#
loop_
_entity_poly.entity_id
_entity_poly.type
_entity_poly.pdbx_seq_one_letter_code
_entity_poly.pdbx_strand_id
1 'polypeptide(L)'
;MAAEPPTLTADGFVARLYQHQSDAELEKIQRYFKTGKGQYAEGDTFIGVRMGEVFALAKEHIDMHVAEIERLLDSDIHEARAGAMSIMDKQGRRKKTPEEGRKAIYDLYLRRHDRINNWDLVDLGAPFVVGRYLIDKQRDPLYELARSSDLWERRTAIVASSYFLRQGELDDTFAIAELLLHDSHDLIHKPVGGWLREVGKHDRGRLIAFLDTHAATMPRTALRYALEHFERADRDHYLGRNDASRR
;
A
#
# COMPACT_ATOMS: atom_id res chain seq x y z
N MET A 1 -1.87 43.93 -7.87
CA MET A 1 -2.22 43.00 -6.78
C MET A 1 -2.07 41.58 -7.34
N ALA A 2 -1.10 40.83 -6.87
CA ALA A 2 -1.03 39.41 -7.19
C ALA A 2 -2.23 38.73 -6.53
N ALA A 3 -3.01 37.94 -7.29
CA ALA A 3 -4.08 37.14 -6.73
C ALA A 3 -3.46 36.21 -5.67
N GLU A 4 -4.07 36.13 -4.50
CA GLU A 4 -3.70 35.12 -3.51
C GLU A 4 -3.75 33.74 -4.19
N PRO A 5 -2.74 32.88 -3.95
CA PRO A 5 -2.77 31.54 -4.49
C PRO A 5 -4.06 30.84 -4.04
N PRO A 6 -4.73 30.09 -4.91
CA PRO A 6 -5.97 29.42 -4.56
C PRO A 6 -5.73 28.56 -3.32
N THR A 7 -6.58 28.74 -2.31
CA THR A 7 -6.52 27.94 -1.08
C THR A 7 -6.76 26.47 -1.46
N LEU A 8 -5.77 25.61 -1.26
CA LEU A 8 -5.85 24.19 -1.57
C LEU A 8 -6.73 23.51 -0.52
N THR A 9 -8.01 23.31 -0.83
CA THR A 9 -9.00 22.74 0.08
C THR A 9 -9.51 21.40 -0.38
N ALA A 10 -10.01 20.58 0.56
CA ALA A 10 -10.67 19.32 0.29
C ALA A 10 -11.89 19.51 -0.65
N ASP A 11 -12.71 20.53 -0.37
CA ASP A 11 -13.91 20.81 -1.18
C ASP A 11 -13.54 21.21 -2.62
N GLY A 12 -12.47 22.00 -2.77
CA GLY A 12 -11.94 22.38 -4.09
C GLY A 12 -11.41 21.16 -4.86
N PHE A 13 -10.73 20.25 -4.19
CA PHE A 13 -10.26 19.00 -4.78
C PHE A 13 -11.43 18.12 -5.25
N VAL A 14 -12.42 17.90 -4.39
CA VAL A 14 -13.62 17.10 -4.71
C VAL A 14 -14.42 17.74 -5.86
N ALA A 15 -14.60 19.05 -5.85
CA ALA A 15 -15.29 19.75 -6.96
C ALA A 15 -14.58 19.52 -8.32
N ARG A 16 -13.25 19.46 -8.31
CA ARG A 16 -12.47 19.15 -9.51
C ARG A 16 -12.54 17.67 -9.91
N LEU A 17 -12.61 16.74 -8.95
CA LEU A 17 -12.84 15.32 -9.27
C LEU A 17 -14.16 15.14 -10.07
N TYR A 18 -15.23 15.79 -9.65
CA TYR A 18 -16.51 15.72 -10.37
C TYR A 18 -16.46 16.21 -11.82
N GLN A 19 -15.53 17.11 -12.16
CA GLN A 19 -15.33 17.56 -13.54
C GLN A 19 -14.73 16.45 -14.45
N HIS A 20 -14.12 15.42 -13.85
CA HIS A 20 -13.54 14.27 -14.55
C HIS A 20 -14.38 12.99 -14.44
N GLN A 21 -15.58 13.08 -13.87
CA GLN A 21 -16.49 11.94 -13.71
C GLN A 21 -16.89 11.33 -15.04
N SER A 22 -16.98 9.99 -15.09
CA SER A 22 -17.40 9.25 -16.28
C SER A 22 -18.12 7.96 -15.89
N ASP A 23 -19.34 7.77 -16.38
CA ASP A 23 -20.12 6.54 -16.15
C ASP A 23 -19.42 5.31 -16.75
N ALA A 24 -18.79 5.47 -17.92
CA ALA A 24 -18.04 4.39 -18.56
C ALA A 24 -16.80 3.94 -17.74
N GLU A 25 -16.15 4.86 -17.05
CA GLU A 25 -15.05 4.52 -16.14
C GLU A 25 -15.58 3.95 -14.82
N LEU A 26 -16.72 4.43 -14.32
CA LEU A 26 -17.35 3.92 -13.10
C LEU A 26 -17.63 2.41 -13.20
N GLU A 27 -18.19 1.96 -14.32
CA GLU A 27 -18.45 0.52 -14.55
C GLU A 27 -17.18 -0.34 -14.52
N LYS A 28 -16.07 0.19 -15.08
CA LYS A 28 -14.78 -0.52 -15.07
C LYS A 28 -14.19 -0.59 -13.66
N ILE A 29 -14.23 0.53 -12.94
CA ILE A 29 -13.73 0.66 -11.58
C ILE A 29 -14.46 -0.30 -10.63
N GLN A 30 -15.79 -0.33 -10.67
CA GLN A 30 -16.59 -1.20 -9.83
C GLN A 30 -16.30 -2.70 -10.06
N ARG A 31 -16.08 -3.11 -11.31
CA ARG A 31 -15.65 -4.50 -11.62
C ARG A 31 -14.26 -4.81 -11.09
N TYR A 32 -13.34 -3.86 -11.20
CA TYR A 32 -11.96 -4.02 -10.78
C TYR A 32 -11.80 -4.09 -9.25
N PHE A 33 -12.49 -3.21 -8.52
CA PHE A 33 -12.41 -3.12 -7.06
C PHE A 33 -13.31 -4.11 -6.31
N LYS A 34 -14.13 -4.90 -7.02
CA LYS A 34 -15.00 -5.90 -6.40
C LYS A 34 -15.90 -5.29 -5.31
N THR A 35 -16.82 -4.42 -5.72
CA THR A 35 -17.73 -3.67 -4.84
C THR A 35 -19.01 -4.44 -4.46
N GLY A 36 -19.17 -5.69 -4.90
CA GLY A 36 -20.34 -6.51 -4.63
C GLY A 36 -20.44 -6.90 -3.15
N LYS A 37 -21.63 -7.38 -2.76
CA LYS A 37 -21.89 -7.84 -1.38
C LYS A 37 -20.91 -8.92 -0.92
N GLY A 38 -20.32 -8.74 0.26
CA GLY A 38 -19.30 -9.62 0.84
C GLY A 38 -17.91 -9.48 0.22
N GLN A 39 -17.70 -8.52 -0.68
CA GLN A 39 -16.41 -8.25 -1.29
C GLN A 39 -15.66 -7.13 -0.53
N TYR A 40 -14.34 -7.03 -0.75
CA TYR A 40 -13.48 -6.16 0.07
C TYR A 40 -13.73 -4.65 -0.10
N ALA A 41 -14.38 -4.21 -1.18
CA ALA A 41 -14.77 -2.82 -1.43
C ALA A 41 -16.29 -2.60 -1.28
N GLU A 42 -16.99 -3.49 -0.56
CA GLU A 42 -18.41 -3.29 -0.24
C GLU A 42 -18.57 -1.99 0.55
N GLY A 43 -19.48 -1.12 0.12
CA GLY A 43 -19.74 0.18 0.76
C GLY A 43 -18.87 1.34 0.28
N ASP A 44 -17.80 1.09 -0.49
CA ASP A 44 -17.04 2.17 -1.11
C ASP A 44 -17.85 2.85 -2.23
N THR A 45 -17.88 4.19 -2.20
CA THR A 45 -18.51 5.01 -3.23
C THR A 45 -17.48 5.44 -4.26
N PHE A 46 -17.69 5.09 -5.52
CA PHE A 46 -16.86 5.53 -6.65
C PHE A 46 -17.66 6.48 -7.55
N ILE A 47 -17.00 7.49 -8.10
CA ILE A 47 -17.61 8.46 -9.03
C ILE A 47 -17.09 8.33 -10.47
N GLY A 48 -16.19 7.39 -10.74
CA GLY A 48 -15.70 7.09 -12.08
C GLY A 48 -14.62 8.03 -12.59
N VAL A 49 -13.69 8.44 -11.73
CA VAL A 49 -12.52 9.25 -12.12
C VAL A 49 -11.31 8.35 -12.32
N ARG A 50 -10.64 8.47 -13.47
CA ARG A 50 -9.41 7.70 -13.74
C ARG A 50 -8.31 8.07 -12.75
N MET A 51 -7.57 7.08 -12.26
CA MET A 51 -6.45 7.32 -11.34
C MET A 51 -5.40 8.29 -11.89
N GLY A 52 -5.20 8.36 -13.21
CA GLY A 52 -4.33 9.35 -13.82
C GLY A 52 -4.76 10.80 -13.53
N GLU A 53 -6.07 11.08 -13.57
CA GLU A 53 -6.62 12.39 -13.23
C GLU A 53 -6.51 12.68 -11.73
N VAL A 54 -6.79 11.69 -10.88
CA VAL A 54 -6.59 11.79 -9.43
C VAL A 54 -5.13 12.16 -9.11
N PHE A 55 -4.16 11.49 -9.75
CA PHE A 55 -2.74 11.75 -9.53
C PHE A 55 -2.29 13.12 -10.07
N ALA A 56 -2.87 13.59 -11.18
CA ALA A 56 -2.63 14.93 -11.70
C ALA A 56 -3.14 16.00 -10.74
N LEU A 57 -4.39 15.86 -10.25
CA LEU A 57 -4.96 16.74 -9.23
C LEU A 57 -4.13 16.73 -7.94
N ALA A 58 -3.74 15.58 -7.45
CA ALA A 58 -2.89 15.45 -6.26
C ALA A 58 -1.53 16.14 -6.42
N LYS A 59 -0.99 16.19 -7.65
CA LYS A 59 0.25 16.93 -7.93
C LYS A 59 0.04 18.44 -7.84
N GLU A 60 -1.09 18.95 -8.32
CA GLU A 60 -1.43 20.37 -8.21
C GLU A 60 -1.70 20.79 -6.76
N HIS A 61 -2.16 19.84 -5.93
CA HIS A 61 -2.49 20.04 -4.52
C HIS A 61 -1.37 19.56 -3.55
N ILE A 62 -0.14 19.41 -4.04
CA ILE A 62 0.97 18.86 -3.24
C ILE A 62 1.28 19.68 -1.98
N ASP A 63 0.95 20.95 -1.95
CA ASP A 63 1.15 21.84 -0.79
C ASP A 63 -0.11 21.96 0.09
N MET A 64 -1.11 21.08 -0.11
CA MET A 64 -2.31 21.03 0.73
C MET A 64 -1.93 20.77 2.18
N HIS A 65 -2.55 21.53 3.09
CA HIS A 65 -2.34 21.39 4.52
C HIS A 65 -2.89 20.07 5.04
N VAL A 66 -2.23 19.51 6.07
CA VAL A 66 -2.58 18.20 6.64
C VAL A 66 -4.04 18.10 7.09
N ALA A 67 -4.62 19.17 7.63
CA ALA A 67 -6.02 19.19 8.03
C ALA A 67 -6.98 19.06 6.84
N GLU A 68 -6.64 19.60 5.67
CA GLU A 68 -7.43 19.44 4.46
C GLU A 68 -7.27 18.04 3.84
N ILE A 69 -6.06 17.45 3.96
CA ILE A 69 -5.83 16.05 3.58
C ILE A 69 -6.69 15.12 4.45
N GLU A 70 -6.80 15.39 5.74
CA GLU A 70 -7.66 14.64 6.66
C GLU A 70 -9.15 14.72 6.24
N ARG A 71 -9.63 15.91 5.85
CA ARG A 71 -10.98 16.05 5.30
C ARG A 71 -11.21 15.25 4.02
N LEU A 72 -10.20 15.13 3.15
CA LEU A 72 -10.27 14.22 1.99
C LEU A 72 -10.37 12.75 2.38
N LEU A 73 -9.65 12.33 3.43
CA LEU A 73 -9.75 10.97 3.96
C LEU A 73 -11.14 10.69 4.55
N ASP A 74 -11.81 11.69 5.12
CA ASP A 74 -13.18 11.55 5.63
C ASP A 74 -14.25 11.35 4.54
N SER A 75 -13.89 11.61 3.28
CA SER A 75 -14.83 11.48 2.17
C SER A 75 -15.30 10.05 1.97
N ASP A 76 -16.60 9.88 1.69
CA ASP A 76 -17.15 8.59 1.26
C ASP A 76 -16.71 8.22 -0.17
N ILE A 77 -16.23 9.21 -0.95
CA ILE A 77 -15.76 9.02 -2.32
C ILE A 77 -14.36 8.41 -2.28
N HIS A 78 -14.21 7.21 -2.85
CA HIS A 78 -12.93 6.49 -2.90
C HIS A 78 -11.83 7.30 -3.61
N GLU A 79 -12.14 7.93 -4.74
CA GLU A 79 -11.18 8.74 -5.49
C GLU A 79 -10.69 9.97 -4.71
N ALA A 80 -11.50 10.52 -3.78
CA ALA A 80 -11.05 11.58 -2.88
C ALA A 80 -10.05 11.05 -1.86
N ARG A 81 -10.30 9.88 -1.25
CA ARG A 81 -9.35 9.21 -0.37
C ARG A 81 -8.05 8.83 -1.10
N ALA A 82 -8.16 8.32 -2.34
CA ALA A 82 -6.98 8.05 -3.18
C ALA A 82 -6.21 9.33 -3.50
N GLY A 83 -6.90 10.45 -3.69
CA GLY A 83 -6.32 11.78 -3.81
C GLY A 83 -5.52 12.19 -2.57
N ALA A 84 -6.10 12.01 -1.38
CA ALA A 84 -5.42 12.25 -0.11
C ALA A 84 -4.14 11.43 0.02
N MET A 85 -4.22 10.12 -0.23
CA MET A 85 -3.06 9.23 -0.21
C MET A 85 -1.99 9.63 -1.21
N SER A 86 -2.40 10.04 -2.44
CA SER A 86 -1.46 10.51 -3.46
C SER A 86 -0.77 11.84 -3.08
N ILE A 87 -1.48 12.77 -2.41
CA ILE A 87 -0.89 14.00 -1.89
C ILE A 87 0.14 13.65 -0.81
N MET A 88 -0.22 12.81 0.17
CA MET A 88 0.68 12.36 1.23
C MET A 88 1.93 11.66 0.66
N ASP A 89 1.77 10.75 -0.30
CA ASP A 89 2.87 10.09 -1.00
C ASP A 89 3.81 11.11 -1.66
N LYS A 90 3.26 12.09 -2.38
CA LYS A 90 4.05 13.14 -3.03
C LYS A 90 4.78 14.03 -2.02
N GLN A 91 4.14 14.40 -0.92
CA GLN A 91 4.76 15.13 0.18
C GLN A 91 5.87 14.26 0.84
N GLY A 92 5.61 12.99 1.08
CA GLY A 92 6.58 12.02 1.58
C GLY A 92 7.81 11.89 0.67
N ARG A 93 7.63 11.81 -0.65
CA ARG A 93 8.73 11.70 -1.63
C ARG A 93 9.54 12.98 -1.77
N ARG A 94 8.91 14.12 -1.57
CA ARG A 94 9.52 15.43 -1.85
C ARG A 94 10.70 15.71 -0.91
N LYS A 95 11.90 15.94 -1.48
CA LYS A 95 13.14 16.16 -0.69
C LYS A 95 13.04 17.37 0.25
N LYS A 96 12.37 18.45 -0.20
CA LYS A 96 12.21 19.70 0.58
C LYS A 96 11.15 19.64 1.68
N THR A 97 10.36 18.55 1.79
CA THR A 97 9.41 18.39 2.90
C THR A 97 10.19 18.26 4.20
N PRO A 98 9.98 19.17 5.19
CA PRO A 98 10.70 19.12 6.45
C PRO A 98 10.27 17.91 7.28
N GLU A 99 11.05 17.56 8.30
CA GLU A 99 10.80 16.40 9.15
C GLU A 99 9.44 16.50 9.88
N GLU A 100 9.09 17.69 10.36
CA GLU A 100 7.78 17.93 10.99
C GLU A 100 6.63 17.68 10.03
N GLY A 101 6.80 18.03 8.75
CA GLY A 101 5.80 17.75 7.71
C GLY A 101 5.68 16.26 7.42
N ARG A 102 6.80 15.53 7.40
CA ARG A 102 6.78 14.06 7.26
C ARG A 102 6.15 13.40 8.47
N LYS A 103 6.46 13.90 9.67
CA LYS A 103 5.81 13.43 10.89
C LYS A 103 4.30 13.66 10.86
N ALA A 104 3.86 14.83 10.44
CA ALA A 104 2.44 15.17 10.40
C ALA A 104 1.64 14.24 9.47
N ILE A 105 2.15 13.91 8.27
CA ILE A 105 1.48 12.96 7.37
C ILE A 105 1.57 11.52 7.87
N TYR A 106 2.67 11.13 8.53
CA TYR A 106 2.79 9.82 9.17
C TYR A 106 1.79 9.66 10.32
N ASP A 107 1.70 10.64 11.22
CA ASP A 107 0.75 10.63 12.32
C ASP A 107 -0.71 10.61 11.80
N LEU A 108 -0.99 11.36 10.73
CA LEU A 108 -2.29 11.34 10.07
C LEU A 108 -2.60 9.95 9.52
N TYR A 109 -1.66 9.32 8.80
CA TYR A 109 -1.83 7.98 8.23
C TYR A 109 -2.23 6.96 9.31
N LEU A 110 -1.49 6.91 10.42
CA LEU A 110 -1.76 5.97 11.50
C LEU A 110 -3.08 6.27 12.23
N ARG A 111 -3.34 7.55 12.53
CA ARG A 111 -4.54 7.97 13.24
C ARG A 111 -5.82 7.71 12.43
N ARG A 112 -5.75 7.85 11.11
CA ARG A 112 -6.90 7.70 10.21
C ARG A 112 -6.84 6.42 9.40
N HIS A 113 -6.22 5.39 9.96
CA HIS A 113 -6.15 4.08 9.31
C HIS A 113 -7.54 3.48 9.06
N ASP A 114 -8.53 3.87 9.85
CA ASP A 114 -9.95 3.56 9.67
C ASP A 114 -10.50 3.95 8.30
N ARG A 115 -9.88 4.95 7.63
CA ARG A 115 -10.27 5.45 6.29
C ARG A 115 -9.40 4.88 5.16
N ILE A 116 -8.39 4.07 5.49
CA ILE A 116 -7.46 3.42 4.54
C ILE A 116 -7.92 1.96 4.37
N ASN A 117 -9.11 1.78 3.85
CA ASN A 117 -9.86 0.53 3.83
C ASN A 117 -9.80 -0.20 2.48
N ASN A 118 -8.75 0.02 1.69
CA ASN A 118 -8.60 -0.64 0.40
C ASN A 118 -7.11 -0.81 0.06
N TRP A 119 -6.79 -1.82 -0.76
CA TRP A 119 -5.41 -2.19 -1.11
C TRP A 119 -4.67 -1.07 -1.85
N ASP A 120 -5.35 -0.34 -2.73
CA ASP A 120 -4.73 0.74 -3.52
C ASP A 120 -4.37 1.95 -2.66
N LEU A 121 -5.19 2.27 -1.63
CA LEU A 121 -4.89 3.33 -0.66
C LEU A 121 -3.63 2.99 0.13
N VAL A 122 -3.52 1.74 0.60
CA VAL A 122 -2.33 1.27 1.31
C VAL A 122 -1.10 1.33 0.40
N ASP A 123 -1.20 0.78 -0.81
CA ASP A 123 -0.06 0.69 -1.75
C ASP A 123 0.43 2.07 -2.20
N LEU A 124 -0.46 3.07 -2.27
CA LEU A 124 -0.09 4.46 -2.55
C LEU A 124 0.68 5.10 -1.39
N GLY A 125 0.19 4.97 -0.16
CA GLY A 125 0.72 5.75 0.97
C GLY A 125 1.84 5.06 1.74
N ALA A 126 1.71 3.77 2.04
CA ALA A 126 2.58 3.08 2.99
C ALA A 126 4.09 3.22 2.72
N PRO A 127 4.61 3.11 1.47
CA PRO A 127 6.05 3.16 1.25
C PRO A 127 6.68 4.51 1.64
N PHE A 128 6.08 5.61 1.23
CA PHE A 128 6.72 6.94 1.37
C PHE A 128 6.16 7.79 2.51
N VAL A 129 5.01 7.42 3.08
CA VAL A 129 4.47 8.04 4.29
C VAL A 129 4.97 7.31 5.53
N VAL A 130 4.81 5.98 5.56
CA VAL A 130 5.19 5.16 6.72
C VAL A 130 6.64 4.68 6.61
N GLY A 131 6.99 3.94 5.56
CA GLY A 131 8.32 3.36 5.41
C GLY A 131 9.43 4.40 5.39
N ARG A 132 9.28 5.47 4.60
CA ARG A 132 10.29 6.53 4.57
C ARG A 132 10.44 7.27 5.90
N TYR A 133 9.35 7.49 6.62
CA TYR A 133 9.43 8.16 7.92
C TYR A 133 10.18 7.33 8.95
N LEU A 134 10.01 5.99 8.90
CA LEU A 134 10.61 5.06 9.85
C LEU A 134 12.04 4.61 9.51
N ILE A 135 12.62 5.04 8.38
CA ILE A 135 13.93 4.52 7.91
C ILE A 135 15.05 4.69 8.94
N ASP A 136 15.05 5.80 9.65
CA ASP A 136 16.04 6.18 10.66
C ASP A 136 15.48 6.19 12.09
N LYS A 137 14.35 5.51 12.32
CA LYS A 137 13.61 5.48 13.59
C LYS A 137 13.36 4.05 14.07
N GLN A 138 12.84 3.93 15.31
CA GLN A 138 12.34 2.64 15.82
C GLN A 138 11.22 2.12 14.93
N ARG A 139 11.28 0.83 14.58
CA ARG A 139 10.35 0.19 13.63
C ARG A 139 9.26 -0.64 14.29
N ASP A 140 9.19 -0.60 15.63
CA ASP A 140 8.16 -1.30 16.41
C ASP A 140 6.74 -1.05 15.87
N PRO A 141 6.35 0.18 15.41
CA PRO A 141 5.03 0.41 14.84
C PRO A 141 4.69 -0.50 13.66
N LEU A 142 5.68 -0.88 12.82
CA LEU A 142 5.42 -1.82 11.72
C LEU A 142 5.13 -3.23 12.20
N TYR A 143 5.82 -3.66 13.26
CA TYR A 143 5.59 -4.97 13.85
C TYR A 143 4.28 -5.04 14.63
N GLU A 144 3.82 -3.93 15.19
CA GLU A 144 2.49 -3.79 15.78
C GLU A 144 1.41 -3.91 14.70
N LEU A 145 1.54 -3.15 13.60
CA LEU A 145 0.65 -3.24 12.45
C LEU A 145 0.61 -4.66 11.86
N ALA A 146 1.75 -5.34 11.76
CA ALA A 146 1.81 -6.71 11.25
C ALA A 146 1.04 -7.72 12.11
N ARG A 147 0.82 -7.43 13.40
CA ARG A 147 0.08 -8.28 14.34
C ARG A 147 -1.38 -7.86 14.54
N SER A 148 -1.81 -6.81 13.86
CA SER A 148 -3.17 -6.28 14.00
C SER A 148 -4.23 -7.27 13.52
N SER A 149 -5.42 -7.18 14.09
CA SER A 149 -6.62 -7.86 13.58
C SER A 149 -7.13 -7.23 12.28
N ASP A 150 -6.81 -5.96 12.01
CA ASP A 150 -7.21 -5.26 10.80
C ASP A 150 -6.36 -5.69 9.58
N LEU A 151 -7.02 -6.04 8.50
CA LEU A 151 -6.41 -6.48 7.24
C LEU A 151 -5.47 -5.41 6.64
N TRP A 152 -5.91 -4.17 6.67
CA TRP A 152 -5.23 -3.08 5.99
C TRP A 152 -4.03 -2.58 6.78
N GLU A 153 -4.07 -2.69 8.12
CA GLU A 153 -2.90 -2.47 8.98
C GLU A 153 -1.81 -3.51 8.71
N ARG A 154 -2.17 -4.79 8.64
CA ARG A 154 -1.21 -5.85 8.28
C ARG A 154 -0.63 -5.64 6.89
N ARG A 155 -1.48 -5.22 5.92
CA ARG A 155 -0.99 -4.88 4.58
C ARG A 155 -0.04 -3.68 4.60
N THR A 156 -0.35 -2.65 5.40
CA THR A 156 0.52 -1.47 5.57
C THR A 156 1.92 -1.88 6.03
N ALA A 157 2.02 -2.81 6.99
CA ALA A 157 3.32 -3.27 7.50
C ALA A 157 4.22 -3.82 6.39
N ILE A 158 3.72 -4.77 5.61
CA ILE A 158 4.54 -5.39 4.55
C ILE A 158 4.78 -4.45 3.36
N VAL A 159 3.83 -3.59 3.01
CA VAL A 159 4.00 -2.65 1.90
C VAL A 159 4.97 -1.52 2.28
N ALA A 160 4.92 -1.01 3.50
CA ALA A 160 5.83 0.01 4.00
C ALA A 160 7.29 -0.46 4.02
N SER A 161 7.56 -1.75 4.30
CA SER A 161 8.90 -2.33 4.31
C SER A 161 9.61 -2.24 2.95
N SER A 162 8.86 -2.06 1.87
CA SER A 162 9.40 -1.84 0.54
C SER A 162 10.29 -0.61 0.42
N TYR A 163 10.12 0.38 1.29
CA TYR A 163 11.00 1.53 1.31
C TYR A 163 12.39 1.15 1.83
N PHE A 164 12.47 0.33 2.88
CA PHE A 164 13.74 -0.15 3.43
C PHE A 164 14.49 -1.02 2.42
N LEU A 165 13.76 -1.91 1.75
CA LEU A 165 14.31 -2.74 0.67
C LEU A 165 14.98 -1.89 -0.41
N ARG A 166 14.39 -0.76 -0.80
CA ARG A 166 14.98 0.19 -1.75
C ARG A 166 16.25 0.88 -1.23
N GLN A 167 16.46 0.89 0.08
CA GLN A 167 17.68 1.39 0.72
C GLN A 167 18.71 0.26 0.96
N GLY A 168 18.39 -0.98 0.56
CA GLY A 168 19.25 -2.14 0.77
C GLY A 168 19.07 -2.83 2.12
N GLU A 169 18.07 -2.41 2.90
CA GLU A 169 17.74 -3.01 4.20
C GLU A 169 16.65 -4.06 4.02
N LEU A 170 17.00 -5.33 4.18
CA LEU A 170 16.14 -6.46 3.84
C LEU A 170 15.49 -7.11 5.08
N ASP A 171 16.04 -6.90 6.26
CA ASP A 171 15.72 -7.65 7.47
C ASP A 171 14.26 -7.50 7.88
N ASP A 172 13.73 -6.28 7.89
CA ASP A 172 12.33 -6.04 8.26
C ASP A 172 11.36 -6.66 7.24
N THR A 173 11.71 -6.66 5.96
CA THR A 173 10.85 -7.29 4.95
C THR A 173 10.73 -8.79 5.18
N PHE A 174 11.84 -9.47 5.51
CA PHE A 174 11.81 -10.89 5.86
C PHE A 174 11.04 -11.15 7.15
N ALA A 175 11.33 -10.38 8.21
CA ALA A 175 10.69 -10.56 9.52
C ALA A 175 9.17 -10.33 9.46
N ILE A 176 8.73 -9.26 8.75
CA ILE A 176 7.30 -9.00 8.56
C ILE A 176 6.66 -10.05 7.65
N ALA A 177 7.35 -10.50 6.59
CA ALA A 177 6.86 -11.58 5.74
C ALA A 177 6.66 -12.88 6.54
N GLU A 178 7.56 -13.20 7.47
CA GLU A 178 7.44 -14.37 8.36
C GLU A 178 6.24 -14.25 9.30
N LEU A 179 6.03 -13.07 9.94
CA LEU A 179 4.85 -12.81 10.77
C LEU A 179 3.53 -12.98 10.02
N LEU A 180 3.50 -12.60 8.74
CA LEU A 180 2.32 -12.64 7.88
C LEU A 180 2.22 -13.92 7.03
N LEU A 181 3.14 -14.86 7.23
CA LEU A 181 3.27 -16.02 6.37
C LEU A 181 2.00 -16.86 6.31
N HIS A 182 1.30 -16.99 7.44
CA HIS A 182 0.09 -17.79 7.58
C HIS A 182 -1.18 -16.94 7.69
N ASP A 183 -1.16 -15.72 7.19
CA ASP A 183 -2.35 -14.88 7.13
C ASP A 183 -3.47 -15.60 6.35
N SER A 184 -4.71 -15.43 6.77
CA SER A 184 -5.85 -16.07 6.13
C SER A 184 -6.30 -15.39 4.85
N HIS A 185 -5.81 -14.17 4.57
CA HIS A 185 -6.36 -13.32 3.53
C HIS A 185 -5.45 -13.20 2.29
N ASP A 186 -6.00 -13.47 1.10
CA ASP A 186 -5.26 -13.44 -0.17
C ASP A 186 -4.66 -12.05 -0.50
N LEU A 187 -5.28 -10.97 0.00
CA LEU A 187 -4.74 -9.60 -0.12
C LEU A 187 -3.47 -9.36 0.74
N ILE A 188 -3.09 -10.30 1.61
CA ILE A 188 -1.80 -10.31 2.29
C ILE A 188 -0.81 -11.25 1.57
N HIS A 189 -1.28 -12.39 1.07
CA HIS A 189 -0.40 -13.35 0.38
C HIS A 189 0.32 -12.73 -0.83
N LYS A 190 -0.38 -11.89 -1.61
CA LYS A 190 0.18 -11.24 -2.79
C LYS A 190 1.33 -10.28 -2.47
N PRO A 191 1.17 -9.30 -1.58
CA PRO A 191 2.28 -8.41 -1.22
C PRO A 191 3.40 -9.15 -0.48
N VAL A 192 3.13 -10.12 0.39
CA VAL A 192 4.17 -10.95 1.02
C VAL A 192 5.03 -11.64 -0.04
N GLY A 193 4.42 -12.39 -0.96
CA GLY A 193 5.16 -13.04 -2.03
C GLY A 193 5.85 -12.06 -2.99
N GLY A 194 5.19 -10.94 -3.30
CA GLY A 194 5.73 -9.89 -4.16
C GLY A 194 6.98 -9.23 -3.57
N TRP A 195 6.97 -8.88 -2.29
CA TRP A 195 8.13 -8.27 -1.64
C TRP A 195 9.25 -9.27 -1.39
N LEU A 196 8.96 -10.54 -1.09
CA LEU A 196 9.96 -11.61 -1.07
C LEU A 196 10.64 -11.77 -2.43
N ARG A 197 9.91 -11.71 -3.53
CA ARG A 197 10.47 -11.69 -4.89
C ARG A 197 11.43 -10.51 -5.08
N GLU A 198 11.02 -9.30 -4.66
CA GLU A 198 11.87 -8.12 -4.79
C GLU A 198 13.14 -8.22 -3.93
N VAL A 199 13.04 -8.76 -2.70
CA VAL A 199 14.21 -9.08 -1.86
C VAL A 199 15.17 -10.02 -2.60
N GLY A 200 14.64 -11.03 -3.30
CA GLY A 200 15.46 -11.98 -4.06
C GLY A 200 16.25 -11.36 -5.22
N LYS A 201 15.89 -10.17 -5.68
CA LYS A 201 16.69 -9.40 -6.65
C LYS A 201 17.92 -8.74 -6.00
N HIS A 202 17.86 -8.48 -4.70
CA HIS A 202 18.97 -7.92 -3.91
C HIS A 202 19.84 -9.03 -3.32
N ASP A 203 19.21 -10.07 -2.77
CA ASP A 203 19.89 -11.21 -2.14
C ASP A 203 19.11 -12.52 -2.40
N ARG A 204 19.48 -13.20 -3.50
CA ARG A 204 18.88 -14.48 -3.87
C ARG A 204 19.16 -15.57 -2.83
N GLY A 205 20.35 -15.54 -2.19
CA GLY A 205 20.74 -16.54 -1.20
C GLY A 205 19.83 -16.49 0.03
N ARG A 206 19.55 -15.29 0.53
CA ARG A 206 18.62 -15.12 1.65
C ARG A 206 17.18 -15.52 1.29
N LEU A 207 16.72 -15.22 0.07
CA LEU A 207 15.41 -15.68 -0.38
C LEU A 207 15.35 -17.22 -0.44
N ILE A 208 16.39 -17.88 -0.95
CA ILE A 208 16.48 -19.34 -0.98
C ILE A 208 16.42 -19.90 0.45
N ALA A 209 17.20 -19.38 1.39
CA ALA A 209 17.18 -19.82 2.78
C ALA A 209 15.79 -19.66 3.43
N PHE A 210 15.11 -18.55 3.15
CA PHE A 210 13.73 -18.35 3.59
C PHE A 210 12.78 -19.38 3.00
N LEU A 211 12.87 -19.65 1.69
CA LEU A 211 12.02 -20.64 1.01
C LEU A 211 12.33 -22.07 1.47
N ASP A 212 13.58 -22.41 1.74
CA ASP A 212 13.96 -23.70 2.30
C ASP A 212 13.28 -23.99 3.64
N THR A 213 13.08 -22.96 4.44
CA THR A 213 12.40 -23.07 5.73
C THR A 213 10.88 -23.09 5.59
N HIS A 214 10.31 -22.24 4.74
CA HIS A 214 8.90 -21.91 4.79
C HIS A 214 8.06 -22.39 3.60
N ALA A 215 8.65 -22.74 2.45
CA ALA A 215 7.90 -23.03 1.23
C ALA A 215 6.87 -24.16 1.37
N ALA A 216 7.13 -25.14 2.25
CA ALA A 216 6.21 -26.24 2.49
C ALA A 216 4.86 -25.81 3.08
N THR A 217 4.86 -24.78 3.93
CA THR A 217 3.68 -24.37 4.72
C THR A 217 3.08 -23.03 4.32
N MET A 218 3.83 -22.19 3.59
CA MET A 218 3.32 -20.88 3.20
C MET A 218 2.16 -20.96 2.20
N PRO A 219 1.27 -19.96 2.14
CA PRO A 219 0.18 -19.92 1.19
C PRO A 219 0.66 -20.03 -0.25
N ARG A 220 -0.02 -20.84 -1.05
CA ARG A 220 0.38 -21.10 -2.44
C ARG A 220 0.47 -19.83 -3.29
N THR A 221 -0.42 -18.87 -3.04
CA THR A 221 -0.38 -17.56 -3.72
C THR A 221 0.94 -16.84 -3.41
N ALA A 222 1.32 -16.73 -2.13
CA ALA A 222 2.57 -16.08 -1.73
C ALA A 222 3.79 -16.78 -2.32
N LEU A 223 3.82 -18.12 -2.27
CA LEU A 223 4.90 -18.92 -2.84
C LEU A 223 5.05 -18.68 -4.36
N ARG A 224 3.95 -18.71 -5.11
CA ARG A 224 3.99 -18.44 -6.56
C ARG A 224 4.55 -17.07 -6.91
N TYR A 225 4.18 -16.03 -6.15
CA TYR A 225 4.71 -14.68 -6.34
C TYR A 225 6.21 -14.61 -6.00
N ALA A 226 6.64 -15.22 -4.89
CA ALA A 226 8.05 -15.25 -4.51
C ALA A 226 8.94 -15.95 -5.54
N LEU A 227 8.41 -16.98 -6.23
CA LEU A 227 9.11 -17.79 -7.23
C LEU A 227 9.02 -17.24 -8.65
N GLU A 228 8.44 -16.06 -8.89
CA GLU A 228 8.16 -15.58 -10.26
C GLU A 228 9.43 -15.50 -11.15
N HIS A 229 10.59 -15.18 -10.55
CA HIS A 229 11.88 -15.08 -11.26
C HIS A 229 12.80 -16.27 -11.07
N PHE A 230 12.28 -17.41 -10.60
CA PHE A 230 13.03 -18.65 -10.50
C PHE A 230 12.95 -19.44 -11.80
N GLU A 231 14.04 -20.16 -12.10
CA GLU A 231 14.07 -21.12 -13.18
C GLU A 231 13.03 -22.25 -12.93
N ARG A 232 12.57 -22.87 -14.01
CA ARG A 232 11.49 -23.84 -13.94
C ARG A 232 11.78 -24.97 -12.96
N ALA A 233 13.00 -25.52 -12.95
CA ALA A 233 13.37 -26.62 -12.07
C ALA A 233 13.25 -26.27 -10.58
N ASP A 234 13.81 -25.12 -10.18
CA ASP A 234 13.74 -24.62 -8.79
C ASP A 234 12.29 -24.33 -8.39
N ARG A 235 11.54 -23.71 -9.29
CA ARG A 235 10.14 -23.40 -9.09
C ARG A 235 9.29 -24.64 -8.87
N ASP A 236 9.47 -25.68 -9.71
CA ASP A 236 8.78 -26.97 -9.60
C ASP A 236 9.17 -27.68 -8.29
N HIS A 237 10.43 -27.59 -7.87
CA HIS A 237 10.92 -28.11 -6.60
C HIS A 237 10.15 -27.50 -5.41
N TYR A 238 10.11 -26.17 -5.26
CA TYR A 238 9.43 -25.54 -4.13
C TYR A 238 7.92 -25.71 -4.15
N LEU A 239 7.30 -25.67 -5.34
CA LEU A 239 5.87 -25.93 -5.48
C LEU A 239 5.52 -27.37 -5.11
N GLY A 240 6.39 -28.33 -5.47
CA GLY A 240 6.23 -29.74 -5.11
C GLY A 240 6.28 -29.98 -3.59
N ARG A 241 7.17 -29.31 -2.87
CA ARG A 241 7.24 -29.34 -1.38
C ARG A 241 5.95 -28.83 -0.74
N ASN A 242 5.39 -27.75 -1.26
CA ASN A 242 4.13 -27.18 -0.78
C ASN A 242 2.94 -28.10 -1.00
N ASP A 243 2.88 -28.80 -2.14
CA ASP A 243 1.83 -29.77 -2.44
C ASP A 243 1.93 -31.03 -1.54
N ALA A 244 3.13 -31.48 -1.25
CA ALA A 244 3.36 -32.65 -0.40
C ALA A 244 2.90 -32.42 1.06
N SER A 245 3.04 -31.19 1.59
CA SER A 245 2.61 -30.85 2.95
C SER A 245 1.10 -30.72 3.13
N ARG A 246 0.33 -30.66 2.04
CA ARG A 246 -1.14 -30.51 2.04
C ARG A 246 -1.89 -31.82 1.87
N ARG A 247 -1.19 -32.94 1.66
CA ARG A 247 -1.71 -34.30 1.57
C ARG A 247 -1.69 -34.98 2.93
#